data_63bd1a13caf20faefd86ada34e607340
#
_entry.id   63bd1a13caf20faefd86ada34e607340
#
_cell.length_a   1.000
_cell.length_b   1.000
_cell.length_c   1.000
_cell.angle_alpha   90.00
_cell.angle_beta   90.00
_cell.angle_gamma   90.00
#
_symmetry.space_group_name_H-M   'P 1'
#
loop_
_entity.id
_entity.type
_entity.pdbx_description
1 polymer ?
#
loop_
_entity_poly.entity_id
_entity_poly.type
_entity_poly.pdbx_seq_one_letter_code
_entity_poly.pdbx_strand_id
1 'polypeptide(L)'
;MAGSSGTKRSGAINGAEPRRLVIVESPTKARKLASYLGRNFVVESSRGHIRDLPRKAAEVPAKYKGESWSNLGVNVDNNFEPIYIVTPDKKSTVTELKEALKTVDELYLATDGDREGEAIAWHLLEALKPKVPVRRMVFHEITESAIRAAAENTRSLDQDLVDAQETRRILDRLYGYEVSPVLWKKVLPKLSAGRVQSCLLYTSDAADE
;
A
#
# COMPACT_ATOMS: atom_id res chain seq x y z
N MET A 1 -37.64 -10.96 42.64
CA MET A 1 -37.14 -12.03 41.75
C MET A 1 -36.03 -11.42 40.90
N ALA A 2 -34.81 -11.77 41.22
CA ALA A 2 -33.61 -11.22 40.57
C ALA A 2 -33.23 -12.07 39.35
N GLY A 3 -33.13 -11.45 38.16
CA GLY A 3 -32.67 -12.05 36.93
C GLY A 3 -31.21 -11.67 36.69
N SER A 4 -30.33 -12.63 36.94
CA SER A 4 -28.89 -12.57 36.71
C SER A 4 -28.59 -12.60 35.20
N SER A 5 -28.03 -11.51 34.65
CA SER A 5 -27.45 -11.49 33.30
C SER A 5 -26.04 -12.07 33.34
N GLY A 6 -25.90 -13.28 32.86
CA GLY A 6 -24.62 -13.96 32.72
C GLY A 6 -23.76 -13.34 31.61
N THR A 7 -22.71 -12.65 31.99
CA THR A 7 -21.63 -12.22 31.10
C THR A 7 -20.88 -13.47 30.62
N LYS A 8 -21.03 -13.82 29.34
CA LYS A 8 -20.20 -14.86 28.71
C LYS A 8 -18.76 -14.36 28.61
N ARG A 9 -17.91 -14.80 29.50
CA ARG A 9 -16.45 -14.73 29.37
C ARG A 9 -16.06 -15.63 28.20
N SER A 10 -15.54 -15.04 27.12
CA SER A 10 -14.86 -15.78 26.07
C SER A 10 -13.61 -16.42 26.66
N GLY A 11 -13.53 -17.75 26.55
CA GLY A 11 -12.49 -18.54 27.15
C GLY A 11 -11.11 -18.17 26.61
N ALA A 12 -10.19 -17.84 27.50
CA ALA A 12 -8.76 -17.84 27.26
C ALA A 12 -8.32 -19.28 27.02
N ILE A 13 -7.97 -19.59 25.79
CA ILE A 13 -7.36 -20.87 25.42
C ILE A 13 -5.85 -20.63 25.31
N ASN A 14 -5.11 -21.30 26.19
CA ASN A 14 -3.65 -21.46 26.24
C ASN A 14 -2.79 -20.19 26.28
N GLY A 15 -1.99 -20.05 27.35
CA GLY A 15 -1.07 -18.96 27.67
C GLY A 15 0.15 -18.77 26.74
N ALA A 16 0.02 -19.00 25.44
CA ALA A 16 1.00 -18.59 24.44
C ALA A 16 0.64 -17.19 23.96
N GLU A 17 1.58 -16.28 23.99
CA GLU A 17 1.40 -14.96 23.40
C GLU A 17 1.08 -15.08 21.89
N PRO A 18 0.17 -14.24 21.35
CA PRO A 18 -0.23 -14.31 19.96
C PRO A 18 0.98 -14.06 19.04
N ARG A 19 1.08 -14.85 17.97
CA ARG A 19 2.06 -14.61 16.91
C ARG A 19 1.57 -13.49 16.02
N ARG A 20 2.45 -12.56 15.71
CA ARG A 20 2.13 -11.35 14.96
C ARG A 20 3.00 -11.24 13.72
N LEU A 21 2.38 -11.01 12.55
CA LEU A 21 3.09 -10.66 11.32
C LEU A 21 3.17 -9.14 11.22
N VAL A 22 4.38 -8.61 11.09
CA VAL A 22 4.64 -7.18 10.84
C VAL A 22 5.13 -7.04 9.40
N ILE A 23 4.44 -6.26 8.59
CA ILE A 23 4.87 -5.99 7.22
C ILE A 23 5.33 -4.53 7.11
N VAL A 24 6.56 -4.36 6.64
CA VAL A 24 7.18 -3.06 6.33
C VAL A 24 7.45 -2.92 4.83
N GLU A 25 7.76 -1.72 4.35
CA GLU A 25 8.00 -1.48 2.92
C GLU A 25 9.40 -1.91 2.45
N SER A 26 10.40 -2.01 3.35
CA SER A 26 11.78 -2.31 2.93
C SER A 26 12.45 -3.42 3.74
N PRO A 27 13.32 -4.26 3.11
CA PRO A 27 14.06 -5.32 3.80
C PRO A 27 14.98 -4.79 4.90
N THR A 28 15.50 -3.58 4.74
CA THR A 28 16.37 -2.95 5.75
C THR A 28 15.59 -2.60 7.00
N LYS A 29 14.38 -2.03 6.86
CA LYS A 29 13.48 -1.80 8.00
C LYS A 29 13.06 -3.12 8.65
N ALA A 30 12.74 -4.16 7.86
CA ALA A 30 12.37 -5.46 8.40
C ALA A 30 13.44 -6.03 9.35
N ARG A 31 14.69 -6.02 8.94
CA ARG A 31 15.81 -6.49 9.78
C ARG A 31 15.95 -5.71 11.09
N LYS A 32 15.81 -4.39 11.04
CA LYS A 32 15.89 -3.53 12.24
C LYS A 32 14.71 -3.78 13.19
N LEU A 33 13.49 -3.83 12.66
CA LEU A 33 12.30 -4.10 13.49
C LEU A 33 12.36 -5.48 14.13
N ALA A 34 12.80 -6.51 13.40
CA ALA A 34 12.97 -7.85 13.93
C ALA A 34 13.94 -7.92 15.11
N SER A 35 14.95 -7.03 15.17
CA SER A 35 15.88 -6.97 16.30
C SER A 35 15.30 -6.28 17.54
N TYR A 36 14.26 -5.46 17.40
CA TYR A 36 13.63 -4.72 18.50
C TYR A 36 12.35 -5.38 19.01
N LEU A 37 11.62 -6.05 18.13
CA LEU A 37 10.41 -6.79 18.45
C LEU A 37 10.78 -8.20 18.93
N GLY A 38 10.08 -8.71 19.94
CA GLY A 38 10.37 -10.04 20.54
C GLY A 38 10.05 -11.20 19.61
N ARG A 39 10.26 -12.44 20.09
CA ARG A 39 10.13 -13.70 19.33
C ARG A 39 8.73 -13.99 18.78
N ASN A 40 7.72 -13.32 19.30
CA ASN A 40 6.33 -13.48 18.86
C ASN A 40 6.00 -12.66 17.61
N PHE A 41 6.95 -11.87 17.10
CA PHE A 41 6.81 -11.08 15.89
C PHE A 41 7.60 -11.70 14.73
N VAL A 42 6.91 -11.98 13.65
CA VAL A 42 7.49 -12.32 12.34
C VAL A 42 7.52 -11.04 11.53
N VAL A 43 8.68 -10.58 11.10
CA VAL A 43 8.80 -9.30 10.38
C VAL A 43 9.19 -9.58 8.94
N GLU A 44 8.34 -9.14 8.02
CA GLU A 44 8.51 -9.33 6.57
C GLU A 44 8.48 -7.99 5.82
N SER A 45 8.92 -8.01 4.57
CA SER A 45 8.93 -6.82 3.73
C SER A 45 8.10 -7.01 2.46
N SER A 46 7.28 -6.02 2.12
CA SER A 46 6.59 -5.93 0.82
C SER A 46 7.54 -5.55 -0.33
N ARG A 47 8.75 -5.08 0.00
CA ARG A 47 9.72 -4.57 -0.97
C ARG A 47 9.14 -3.42 -1.82
N GLY A 48 8.40 -2.51 -1.18
CA GLY A 48 7.70 -1.39 -1.79
C GLY A 48 6.25 -1.72 -2.18
N HIS A 49 5.73 -1.01 -3.17
CA HIS A 49 4.38 -1.26 -3.69
C HIS A 49 4.25 -2.65 -4.30
N ILE A 50 3.15 -3.34 -3.99
CA ILE A 50 2.82 -4.66 -4.54
C ILE A 50 1.75 -4.61 -5.63
N ARG A 51 0.97 -3.52 -5.70
CA ARG A 51 -0.06 -3.28 -6.72
C ARG A 51 0.22 -1.96 -7.42
N ASP A 52 -0.12 -1.90 -8.70
CA ASP A 52 -0.05 -0.69 -9.51
C ASP A 52 -1.07 -0.77 -10.66
N LEU A 53 -1.27 0.35 -11.37
CA LEU A 53 -2.03 0.38 -12.61
C LEU A 53 -1.33 -0.47 -13.69
N PRO A 54 -2.05 -1.15 -14.59
CA PRO A 54 -1.45 -1.91 -15.68
C PRO A 54 -0.50 -1.04 -16.51
N ARG A 55 0.67 -1.54 -16.83
CA ARG A 55 1.66 -0.85 -17.67
C ARG A 55 1.51 -1.21 -19.15
N LYS A 56 0.89 -2.36 -19.43
CA LYS A 56 0.72 -2.91 -20.79
C LYS A 56 -0.67 -3.51 -20.91
N ALA A 57 -1.24 -3.49 -22.10
CA ALA A 57 -2.53 -4.12 -22.40
C ALA A 57 -2.61 -5.62 -21.99
N ALA A 58 -1.46 -6.32 -22.03
CA ALA A 58 -1.39 -7.73 -21.61
C ALA A 58 -1.63 -7.93 -20.11
N GLU A 59 -1.39 -6.90 -19.27
CA GLU A 59 -1.56 -6.94 -17.82
C GLU A 59 -2.99 -6.62 -17.39
N VAL A 60 -3.80 -6.08 -18.29
CA VAL A 60 -5.21 -5.75 -18.02
C VAL A 60 -6.00 -7.03 -17.76
N PRO A 61 -6.72 -7.13 -16.63
CA PRO A 61 -7.56 -8.28 -16.33
C PRO A 61 -8.60 -8.55 -17.41
N ALA A 62 -8.90 -9.83 -17.66
CA ALA A 62 -9.80 -10.26 -18.75
C ALA A 62 -11.17 -9.55 -18.71
N LYS A 63 -11.70 -9.27 -17.52
CA LYS A 63 -12.98 -8.58 -17.31
C LYS A 63 -13.03 -7.15 -17.86
N TYR A 64 -11.86 -6.51 -18.08
CA TYR A 64 -11.76 -5.14 -18.58
C TYR A 64 -11.21 -5.06 -20.01
N LYS A 65 -10.87 -6.22 -20.63
CA LYS A 65 -10.28 -6.29 -22.00
C LYS A 65 -11.27 -5.90 -23.04
N GLY A 66 -12.00 -5.15 -23.19
CA GLY A 66 -12.97 -4.70 -24.20
C GLY A 66 -13.37 -3.26 -23.99
N GLU A 67 -13.02 -2.74 -22.81
CA GLU A 67 -13.33 -1.38 -22.44
C GLU A 67 -12.37 -0.39 -23.12
N SER A 68 -12.89 0.72 -23.64
CA SER A 68 -12.09 1.76 -24.31
C SER A 68 -11.00 2.35 -23.43
N TRP A 69 -11.25 2.43 -22.12
CA TRP A 69 -10.36 2.97 -21.10
C TRP A 69 -9.38 1.94 -20.51
N SER A 70 -9.47 0.67 -20.92
CA SER A 70 -8.67 -0.42 -20.35
C SER A 70 -7.16 -0.19 -20.45
N ASN A 71 -6.69 0.38 -21.56
CA ASN A 71 -5.27 0.71 -21.77
C ASN A 71 -4.78 1.84 -20.87
N LEU A 72 -5.65 2.78 -20.54
CA LEU A 72 -5.38 3.84 -19.58
C LEU A 72 -5.29 3.28 -18.15
N GLY A 73 -6.10 2.24 -17.86
CA GLY A 73 -6.19 1.61 -16.56
C GLY A 73 -7.01 2.42 -15.54
N VAL A 74 -7.74 3.45 -16.02
CA VAL A 74 -8.59 4.33 -15.22
C VAL A 74 -9.88 4.59 -15.99
N ASN A 75 -11.02 4.34 -15.38
CA ASN A 75 -12.32 4.63 -15.96
C ASN A 75 -12.73 6.07 -15.68
N VAL A 76 -12.45 6.97 -16.64
CA VAL A 76 -12.71 8.41 -16.50
C VAL A 76 -14.21 8.71 -16.38
N ASP A 77 -15.06 7.92 -17.04
CA ASP A 77 -16.51 8.11 -17.07
C ASP A 77 -17.20 7.56 -15.82
N ASN A 78 -16.50 6.75 -15.02
CA ASN A 78 -16.99 6.18 -13.76
C ASN A 78 -16.11 6.62 -12.59
N ASN A 79 -16.18 7.89 -12.23
CA ASN A 79 -15.50 8.47 -11.06
C ASN A 79 -14.00 8.14 -10.97
N PHE A 80 -13.32 8.05 -12.12
CA PHE A 80 -11.90 7.73 -12.22
C PHE A 80 -11.48 6.40 -11.57
N GLU A 81 -12.39 5.40 -11.55
CA GLU A 81 -12.13 4.09 -10.96
C GLU A 81 -10.88 3.44 -11.57
N PRO A 82 -9.83 3.15 -10.77
CA PRO A 82 -8.58 2.59 -11.26
C PRO A 82 -8.62 1.06 -11.33
N ILE A 83 -7.90 0.49 -12.29
CA ILE A 83 -7.60 -0.94 -12.32
C ILE A 83 -6.28 -1.17 -11.58
N TYR A 84 -6.34 -1.74 -10.39
CA TYR A 84 -5.12 -2.18 -9.68
C TYR A 84 -4.86 -3.67 -9.89
N ILE A 85 -3.63 -3.99 -10.25
CA ILE A 85 -3.14 -5.36 -10.39
C ILE A 85 -1.94 -5.59 -9.47
N VAL A 86 -1.76 -6.82 -9.01
CA VAL A 86 -0.47 -7.23 -8.44
C VAL A 86 0.52 -7.30 -9.59
N THR A 87 1.57 -6.48 -9.52
CA THR A 87 2.57 -6.42 -10.58
C THR A 87 3.31 -7.75 -10.74
N PRO A 88 3.69 -8.15 -11.96
CA PRO A 88 4.29 -9.47 -12.21
C PRO A 88 5.50 -9.78 -11.31
N ASP A 89 6.34 -8.79 -11.07
CA ASP A 89 7.54 -8.86 -10.22
C ASP A 89 7.24 -9.02 -8.72
N LYS A 90 6.01 -8.74 -8.29
CA LYS A 90 5.57 -8.83 -6.89
C LYS A 90 4.74 -10.06 -6.55
N LYS A 91 4.43 -10.90 -7.54
CA LYS A 91 3.62 -12.10 -7.30
C LYS A 91 4.24 -13.06 -6.28
N SER A 92 5.56 -13.27 -6.34
CA SER A 92 6.27 -14.12 -5.36
C SER A 92 6.18 -13.52 -3.96
N THR A 93 6.45 -12.22 -3.83
CA THR A 93 6.36 -11.51 -2.53
C THR A 93 4.97 -11.61 -1.93
N VAL A 94 3.91 -11.42 -2.73
CA VAL A 94 2.52 -11.59 -2.25
C VAL A 94 2.25 -13.02 -1.81
N THR A 95 2.78 -14.02 -2.51
CA THR A 95 2.65 -15.42 -2.12
C THR A 95 3.38 -15.70 -0.81
N GLU A 96 4.62 -15.25 -0.64
CA GLU A 96 5.40 -15.35 0.59
C GLU A 96 4.65 -14.75 1.78
N LEU A 97 4.11 -13.53 1.62
CA LEU A 97 3.34 -12.84 2.67
C LEU A 97 2.03 -13.57 3.01
N LYS A 98 1.34 -14.16 2.01
CA LYS A 98 0.14 -14.97 2.25
C LYS A 98 0.45 -16.25 3.05
N GLU A 99 1.58 -16.90 2.78
CA GLU A 99 2.00 -18.08 3.55
C GLU A 99 2.37 -17.69 4.99
N ALA A 100 3.12 -16.60 5.18
CA ALA A 100 3.42 -16.08 6.52
C ALA A 100 2.14 -15.75 7.30
N LEU A 101 1.15 -15.16 6.64
CA LEU A 101 -0.13 -14.78 7.25
C LEU A 101 -0.94 -15.96 7.78
N LYS A 102 -0.77 -17.18 7.21
CA LYS A 102 -1.45 -18.39 7.68
C LYS A 102 -0.98 -18.88 9.05
N THR A 103 0.19 -18.42 9.50
CA THR A 103 0.87 -18.92 10.70
C THR A 103 0.80 -17.95 11.88
N VAL A 104 0.00 -16.90 11.77
CA VAL A 104 -0.06 -15.82 12.77
C VAL A 104 -1.50 -15.50 13.17
N ASP A 105 -1.65 -14.86 14.31
CA ASP A 105 -2.94 -14.52 14.91
C ASP A 105 -3.33 -13.04 14.64
N GLU A 106 -2.37 -12.18 14.35
CA GLU A 106 -2.58 -10.75 14.08
C GLU A 106 -1.65 -10.27 12.96
N LEU A 107 -2.11 -9.27 12.19
CA LEU A 107 -1.32 -8.57 11.16
C LEU A 107 -1.09 -7.12 11.56
N TYR A 108 0.17 -6.69 11.53
CA TYR A 108 0.58 -5.31 11.73
C TYR A 108 1.12 -4.75 10.41
N LEU A 109 0.54 -3.64 9.95
CA LEU A 109 1.03 -2.89 8.80
C LEU A 109 1.88 -1.74 9.33
N ALA A 110 3.19 -1.83 9.14
CA ALA A 110 4.20 -0.97 9.72
C ALA A 110 5.00 -0.18 8.67
N THR A 111 4.29 0.24 7.60
CA THR A 111 4.81 1.14 6.57
C THR A 111 4.87 2.57 7.07
N ASP A 112 5.55 3.47 6.37
CA ASP A 112 5.70 4.87 6.77
C ASP A 112 4.35 5.56 7.05
N GLY A 113 4.37 6.59 7.89
CA GLY A 113 3.17 7.33 8.29
C GLY A 113 2.73 8.41 7.30
N ASP A 114 3.29 8.42 6.09
CA ASP A 114 2.92 9.33 5.03
C ASP A 114 1.89 8.70 4.06
N ARG A 115 1.42 9.47 3.08
CA ARG A 115 0.44 8.99 2.09
C ARG A 115 0.94 7.79 1.27
N GLU A 116 2.24 7.71 0.98
CA GLU A 116 2.84 6.59 0.26
C GLU A 116 2.77 5.31 1.09
N GLY A 117 3.14 5.38 2.37
CA GLY A 117 3.08 4.26 3.29
C GLY A 117 1.65 3.80 3.58
N GLU A 118 0.68 4.74 3.67
CA GLU A 118 -0.73 4.38 3.83
C GLU A 118 -1.27 3.65 2.60
N ALA A 119 -0.91 4.11 1.39
CA ALA A 119 -1.30 3.42 0.16
C ALA A 119 -0.68 2.03 0.05
N ILE A 120 0.59 1.84 0.45
CA ILE A 120 1.22 0.52 0.52
C ILE A 120 0.45 -0.39 1.48
N ALA A 121 0.10 0.11 2.68
CA ALA A 121 -0.68 -0.63 3.67
C ALA A 121 -2.06 -1.03 3.12
N TRP A 122 -2.77 -0.12 2.48
CA TRP A 122 -4.06 -0.38 1.84
C TRP A 122 -3.93 -1.43 0.72
N HIS A 123 -2.95 -1.30 -0.16
CA HIS A 123 -2.69 -2.28 -1.21
C HIS A 123 -2.37 -3.67 -0.66
N LEU A 124 -1.69 -3.75 0.49
CA LEU A 124 -1.44 -5.01 1.19
C LEU A 124 -2.74 -5.64 1.67
N LEU A 125 -3.64 -4.87 2.29
CA LEU A 125 -4.95 -5.36 2.71
C LEU A 125 -5.75 -5.94 1.55
N GLU A 126 -5.83 -5.20 0.45
CA GLU A 126 -6.57 -5.61 -0.74
C GLU A 126 -5.99 -6.87 -1.42
N ALA A 127 -4.65 -7.05 -1.41
CA ALA A 127 -4.00 -8.19 -2.03
C ALA A 127 -3.99 -9.44 -1.14
N LEU A 128 -3.80 -9.26 0.17
CA LEU A 128 -3.67 -10.36 1.12
C LEU A 128 -5.03 -10.85 1.62
N LYS A 129 -6.02 -9.95 1.76
CA LYS A 129 -7.37 -10.22 2.30
C LYS A 129 -7.30 -11.00 3.62
N PRO A 130 -6.65 -10.45 4.65
CA PRO A 130 -6.41 -11.14 5.91
C PRO A 130 -7.73 -11.52 6.59
N LYS A 131 -7.74 -12.68 7.22
CA LYS A 131 -8.86 -13.13 8.06
C LYS A 131 -8.59 -12.88 9.55
N VAL A 132 -7.39 -12.44 9.89
CA VAL A 132 -6.95 -12.09 11.23
C VAL A 132 -7.14 -10.60 11.48
N PRO A 133 -7.20 -10.15 12.74
CA PRO A 133 -7.22 -8.73 13.08
C PRO A 133 -6.03 -7.98 12.46
N VAL A 134 -6.31 -6.81 11.91
CA VAL A 134 -5.31 -5.94 11.29
C VAL A 134 -5.13 -4.68 12.12
N ARG A 135 -3.88 -4.29 12.32
CA ARG A 135 -3.48 -3.10 13.06
C ARG A 135 -2.51 -2.26 12.23
N ARG A 136 -2.68 -0.95 12.25
CA ARG A 136 -1.76 0.00 11.64
C ARG A 136 -0.77 0.49 12.70
N MET A 137 0.50 0.20 12.50
CA MET A 137 1.60 0.61 13.36
C MET A 137 2.36 1.75 12.69
N VAL A 138 2.43 2.92 13.31
CA VAL A 138 3.09 4.12 12.77
C VAL A 138 4.18 4.56 13.71
N PHE A 139 5.37 4.82 13.18
CA PHE A 139 6.53 5.35 13.91
C PHE A 139 7.27 6.33 13.00
N HIS A 140 7.88 7.34 13.60
CA HIS A 140 8.61 8.39 12.89
C HIS A 140 10.13 8.17 12.93
N GLU A 141 10.60 7.30 13.82
CA GLU A 141 12.01 6.93 13.95
C GLU A 141 12.16 5.43 14.21
N ILE A 142 13.29 4.87 13.81
CA ILE A 142 13.58 3.44 13.96
C ILE A 142 14.49 3.25 15.18
N THR A 143 13.96 3.56 16.37
CA THR A 143 14.56 3.27 17.67
C THR A 143 13.76 2.16 18.37
N GLU A 144 14.39 1.42 19.29
CA GLU A 144 13.70 0.34 20.01
C GLU A 144 12.50 0.84 20.78
N SER A 145 12.65 1.99 21.47
CA SER A 145 11.58 2.61 22.26
C SER A 145 10.39 3.04 21.38
N ALA A 146 10.64 3.70 20.24
CA ALA A 146 9.60 4.14 19.32
C ALA A 146 8.86 2.95 18.69
N ILE A 147 9.58 1.90 18.31
CA ILE A 147 8.99 0.69 17.72
C ILE A 147 8.10 -0.05 18.72
N ARG A 148 8.56 -0.22 19.98
CA ARG A 148 7.77 -0.86 21.04
C ARG A 148 6.52 -0.03 21.36
N ALA A 149 6.66 1.27 21.52
CA ALA A 149 5.53 2.17 21.75
C ALA A 149 4.51 2.14 20.58
N ALA A 150 4.96 2.10 19.34
CA ALA A 150 4.09 2.00 18.17
C ALA A 150 3.36 0.66 18.08
N ALA A 151 3.97 -0.43 18.54
CA ALA A 151 3.32 -1.74 18.59
C ALA A 151 2.18 -1.80 19.62
N GLU A 152 2.28 -1.02 20.71
CA GLU A 152 1.25 -0.89 21.72
C GLU A 152 0.16 0.12 21.33
N ASN A 153 0.52 1.19 20.62
CA ASN A 153 -0.36 2.30 20.23
C ASN A 153 -0.70 2.22 18.74
N THR A 154 -1.45 1.21 18.35
CA THR A 154 -1.89 1.03 16.96
C THR A 154 -3.13 1.86 16.64
N ARG A 155 -3.32 2.20 15.35
CA ARG A 155 -4.50 2.89 14.83
C ARG A 155 -5.17 2.12 13.69
N SER A 156 -6.23 2.65 13.14
CA SER A 156 -6.79 2.23 11.85
C SER A 156 -6.01 2.86 10.68
N LEU A 157 -6.24 2.33 9.49
CA LEU A 157 -5.73 2.94 8.25
C LEU A 157 -6.35 4.34 8.07
N ASP A 158 -5.56 5.27 7.58
CA ASP A 158 -6.00 6.63 7.25
C ASP A 158 -6.44 6.67 5.79
N GLN A 159 -7.76 6.64 5.57
CA GLN A 159 -8.33 6.58 4.24
C GLN A 159 -8.09 7.87 3.44
N ASP A 160 -8.04 9.03 4.09
CA ASP A 160 -7.79 10.31 3.42
C ASP A 160 -6.39 10.35 2.80
N LEU A 161 -5.39 9.78 3.49
CA LEU A 161 -4.03 9.65 2.94
C LEU A 161 -3.97 8.65 1.80
N VAL A 162 -4.74 7.55 1.86
CA VAL A 162 -4.86 6.59 0.76
C VAL A 162 -5.45 7.27 -0.46
N ASP A 163 -6.57 7.96 -0.31
CA ASP A 163 -7.27 8.65 -1.39
C ASP A 163 -6.41 9.74 -2.03
N ALA A 164 -5.63 10.46 -1.21
CA ALA A 164 -4.67 11.45 -1.70
C ALA A 164 -3.57 10.82 -2.59
N GLN A 165 -3.07 9.63 -2.22
CA GLN A 165 -2.08 8.92 -3.03
C GLN A 165 -2.70 8.31 -4.29
N GLU A 166 -3.91 7.74 -4.21
CA GLU A 166 -4.65 7.24 -5.38
C GLU A 166 -4.90 8.37 -6.39
N THR A 167 -5.42 9.49 -5.91
CA THR A 167 -5.65 10.69 -6.75
C THR A 167 -4.38 11.13 -7.45
N ARG A 168 -3.27 11.22 -6.73
CA ARG A 168 -1.97 11.55 -7.33
C ARG A 168 -1.57 10.52 -8.39
N ARG A 169 -1.73 9.23 -8.10
CA ARG A 169 -1.34 8.14 -9.01
C ARG A 169 -2.17 8.17 -10.30
N ILE A 170 -3.47 8.40 -10.17
CA ILE A 170 -4.40 8.55 -11.29
C ILE A 170 -4.02 9.78 -12.13
N LEU A 171 -3.82 10.93 -11.49
CA LEU A 171 -3.44 12.17 -12.17
C LEU A 171 -2.12 12.03 -12.94
N ASP A 172 -1.10 11.42 -12.35
CA ASP A 172 0.17 11.17 -13.02
C ASP A 172 0.00 10.24 -14.24
N ARG A 173 -0.92 9.27 -14.17
CA ARG A 173 -1.27 8.39 -15.29
C ARG A 173 -1.96 9.15 -16.42
N LEU A 174 -2.99 9.93 -16.10
CA LEU A 174 -3.74 10.71 -17.09
C LEU A 174 -2.83 11.71 -17.79
N TYR A 175 -2.07 12.49 -17.02
CA TYR A 175 -1.12 13.45 -17.55
C TYR A 175 -0.08 12.81 -18.49
N GLY A 176 0.51 11.69 -18.06
CA GLY A 176 1.50 10.99 -18.88
C GLY A 176 0.93 10.47 -20.20
N TYR A 177 -0.30 9.97 -20.19
CA TYR A 177 -0.97 9.44 -21.39
C TYR A 177 -1.40 10.53 -22.38
N GLU A 178 -1.86 11.68 -21.90
CA GLU A 178 -2.34 12.79 -22.74
C GLU A 178 -1.19 13.64 -23.30
N VAL A 179 -0.19 13.93 -22.48
CA VAL A 179 0.88 14.87 -22.85
C VAL A 179 2.04 14.19 -23.59
N SER A 180 2.40 12.95 -23.25
CA SER A 180 3.51 12.25 -23.93
C SER A 180 3.32 12.13 -25.45
N PRO A 181 2.12 11.81 -25.99
CA PRO A 181 1.91 11.78 -27.44
C PRO A 181 2.09 13.15 -28.11
N VAL A 182 1.80 14.24 -27.41
CA VAL A 182 2.05 15.60 -27.93
C VAL A 182 3.54 15.84 -28.08
N LEU A 183 4.34 15.46 -27.08
CA LEU A 183 5.79 15.54 -27.13
C LEU A 183 6.36 14.71 -28.29
N TRP A 184 5.81 13.53 -28.55
CA TRP A 184 6.27 12.66 -29.66
C TRP A 184 6.03 13.29 -31.03
N LYS A 185 4.92 14.04 -31.17
CA LYS A 185 4.56 14.72 -32.42
C LYS A 185 5.34 16.01 -32.64
N LYS A 186 5.68 16.72 -31.56
CA LYS A 186 6.21 18.10 -31.64
C LYS A 186 7.69 18.21 -31.34
N VAL A 187 8.25 17.28 -30.57
CA VAL A 187 9.65 17.33 -30.12
C VAL A 187 10.40 16.10 -30.61
N LEU A 188 10.32 14.98 -29.89
CA LEU A 188 11.02 13.74 -30.22
C LEU A 188 10.21 12.51 -29.80
N PRO A 189 10.30 11.39 -30.56
CA PRO A 189 9.67 10.12 -30.17
C PRO A 189 10.23 9.59 -28.84
N LYS A 190 9.39 8.88 -28.10
CA LYS A 190 9.72 8.20 -26.83
C LYS A 190 10.02 9.12 -25.64
N LEU A 191 9.79 10.44 -25.74
CA LEU A 191 9.81 11.29 -24.57
C LEU A 191 8.65 10.96 -23.63
N SER A 192 8.86 11.09 -22.34
CA SER A 192 7.81 10.91 -21.31
C SER A 192 7.51 12.25 -20.66
N ALA A 193 6.24 12.63 -20.65
CA ALA A 193 5.79 13.77 -19.88
C ALA A 193 5.60 13.36 -18.42
N GLY A 194 6.21 14.09 -17.50
CA GLY A 194 5.99 13.95 -16.07
C GLY A 194 5.43 15.23 -15.48
N ARG A 195 4.37 15.13 -14.69
CA ARG A 195 3.73 16.30 -14.07
C ARG A 195 4.72 17.09 -13.20
N VAL A 196 5.58 16.40 -12.45
CA VAL A 196 6.57 17.06 -11.59
C VAL A 196 7.54 17.91 -12.41
N GLN A 197 8.10 17.36 -13.50
CA GLN A 197 9.02 18.09 -14.36
C GLN A 197 8.34 19.30 -15.00
N SER A 198 7.13 19.15 -15.53
CA SER A 198 6.42 20.22 -16.21
C SER A 198 6.00 21.35 -15.26
N CYS A 199 5.48 21.01 -14.07
CA CYS A 199 5.01 22.02 -13.13
C CYS A 199 6.16 22.68 -12.35
N LEU A 200 7.20 21.92 -11.99
CA LEU A 200 8.30 22.45 -11.18
C LEU A 200 9.19 23.41 -12.00
N LEU A 201 9.50 23.05 -13.25
CA LEU A 201 10.29 23.92 -14.13
C LEU A 201 9.54 25.23 -14.41
N TYR A 202 8.23 25.18 -14.69
CA TYR A 202 7.44 26.37 -14.92
C TYR A 202 7.43 27.33 -13.72
N THR A 203 7.30 26.80 -12.49
CA THR A 203 7.32 27.65 -11.29
C THR A 203 8.71 28.21 -10.97
N SER A 204 9.78 27.52 -11.36
CA SER A 204 11.15 28.00 -11.21
C SER A 204 11.43 29.18 -12.18
N ASP A 205 11.08 29.03 -13.46
CA ASP A 205 11.27 30.07 -14.46
C ASP A 205 10.44 31.32 -14.15
N ALA A 206 9.22 31.18 -13.62
CA ALA A 206 8.38 32.30 -13.22
C ALA A 206 8.84 33.06 -11.96
N ALA A 207 9.75 32.46 -11.18
CA ALA A 207 10.34 33.12 -10.01
C ALA A 207 11.59 33.97 -10.35
N ASP A 208 12.17 33.76 -11.55
CA ASP A 208 13.36 34.48 -12.05
C ASP A 208 13.01 35.68 -12.95
N GLU A 209 11.71 35.90 -13.27
CA GLU A 209 11.17 37.10 -13.94
C GLU A 209 10.61 38.13 -12.92
#